data_8ad924291216c55949a680757de410ba
#
_entry.id   8ad924291216c55949a680757de410ba
#
_cell.length_a   1.000
_cell.length_b   1.000
_cell.length_c   1.000
_cell.angle_alpha   90.00
_cell.angle_beta   90.00
_cell.angle_gamma   90.00
#
_symmetry.space_group_name_H-M   'P 1'
#
loop_
_entity.id
_entity.type
_entity.pdbx_description
1 polymer ?
#
loop_
_entity_poly.entity_id
_entity_poly.type
_entity_poly.pdbx_seq_one_letter_code
_entity_poly.pdbx_strand_id
1 'polypeptide(L)'
;TSWSSEILRRYLKLTCPLTVTFLLAYLFYRGGLFYTVRVAPRLENEWLSNFYSYLPGGLKAIRYAWFDTIFKADSTYYGPSWMLTYTFMGSILTLVLSSALREVGTRQKILILAGVAAVLIGLNSFYICLLLGNGICLMMRAVEKSIKERERKENLLKDGEGKYGIFGAALWIFSIWFVRKSFWIGTTLGAHGFPGGLGTMEFYGHVAAFLMILGFRLFWLGGLETWLPETLKKIILWIGEYSMGIFLTHWLVIASFSCWFYSIYSEAGEKLAIGVNLVLSCILIGICSKVYVWLVDGKIFPCV
;
A
#
# COMPACT_ATOMS: atom_id res chain seq x y z
N THR A 1 7.50 22.33 13.86
CA THR A 1 6.06 22.15 13.64
C THR A 1 5.44 21.47 14.86
N SER A 2 4.30 21.97 15.34
CA SER A 2 3.60 21.34 16.46
C SER A 2 3.01 19.99 16.02
N TRP A 3 2.88 19.06 16.95
CA TRP A 3 2.28 17.74 16.68
C TRP A 3 0.87 17.85 16.09
N SER A 4 0.10 18.82 16.59
CA SER A 4 -1.25 19.08 16.11
C SER A 4 -1.28 19.49 14.64
N SER A 5 -0.35 20.34 14.20
CA SER A 5 -0.29 20.75 12.78
C SER A 5 0.10 19.61 11.86
N GLU A 6 1.00 18.71 12.29
CA GLU A 6 1.41 17.55 11.49
C GLU A 6 0.27 16.52 11.37
N ILE A 7 -0.46 16.26 12.45
CA ILE A 7 -1.63 15.36 12.44
C ILE A 7 -2.74 15.94 11.56
N LEU A 8 -3.04 17.23 11.70
CA LEU A 8 -4.06 17.88 10.88
C LEU A 8 -3.70 17.85 9.39
N ARG A 9 -2.44 18.14 9.05
CA ARG A 9 -1.95 18.07 7.68
C ARG A 9 -2.13 16.67 7.09
N ARG A 10 -1.80 15.61 7.83
CA ARG A 10 -1.98 14.22 7.39
C ARG A 10 -3.44 13.87 7.20
N TYR A 11 -4.29 14.31 8.12
CA TYR A 11 -5.73 14.13 8.03
C TYR A 11 -6.30 14.77 6.75
N LEU A 12 -5.99 16.04 6.49
CA LEU A 12 -6.44 16.75 5.31
C LEU A 12 -5.90 16.13 4.01
N LYS A 13 -4.63 15.72 3.99
CA LYS A 13 -4.02 15.03 2.84
C LYS A 13 -4.72 13.73 2.45
N LEU A 14 -5.39 13.07 3.38
CA LEU A 14 -6.14 11.85 3.11
C LEU A 14 -7.61 12.15 2.80
N THR A 15 -8.26 12.99 3.61
CA THR A 15 -9.71 13.22 3.53
C THR A 15 -10.13 14.08 2.34
N CYS A 16 -9.34 15.11 2.00
CA CYS A 16 -9.69 15.99 0.87
C CYS A 16 -9.69 15.23 -0.47
N PRO A 17 -8.63 14.51 -0.87
CA PRO A 17 -8.66 13.70 -2.09
C PRO A 17 -9.74 12.60 -2.03
N LEU A 18 -9.90 11.94 -0.88
CA LEU A 18 -10.91 10.90 -0.69
C LEU A 18 -12.33 11.42 -0.94
N THR A 19 -12.62 12.66 -0.54
CA THR A 19 -13.92 13.30 -0.79
C THR A 19 -14.21 13.38 -2.30
N VAL A 20 -13.23 13.78 -3.09
CA VAL A 20 -13.37 13.83 -4.56
C VAL A 20 -13.64 12.43 -5.12
N THR A 21 -12.89 11.43 -4.67
CA THR A 21 -13.09 10.03 -5.10
C THR A 21 -14.50 9.52 -4.76
N PHE A 22 -15.01 9.81 -3.57
CA PHE A 22 -16.35 9.36 -3.16
C PHE A 22 -17.47 10.06 -3.92
N LEU A 23 -17.30 11.35 -4.22
CA LEU A 23 -18.24 12.08 -5.07
C LEU A 23 -18.21 11.53 -6.49
N LEU A 24 -17.05 11.22 -7.04
CA LEU A 24 -16.92 10.55 -8.34
C LEU A 24 -17.57 9.16 -8.33
N ALA A 25 -17.33 8.36 -7.29
CA ALA A 25 -17.99 7.06 -7.13
C ALA A 25 -19.52 7.20 -7.10
N TYR A 26 -20.03 8.19 -6.39
CA TYR A 26 -21.47 8.46 -6.37
C TYR A 26 -22.02 8.89 -7.75
N LEU A 27 -21.29 9.72 -8.48
CA LEU A 27 -21.67 10.12 -9.85
C LEU A 27 -21.67 8.91 -10.81
N PHE A 28 -20.66 8.03 -10.72
CA PHE A 28 -20.60 6.80 -11.51
C PHE A 28 -21.75 5.86 -11.16
N TYR A 29 -22.08 5.74 -9.87
CA TYR A 29 -23.23 4.95 -9.42
C TYR A 29 -24.54 5.50 -10.00
N ARG A 30 -24.76 6.82 -9.91
CA ARG A 30 -25.95 7.47 -10.48
C ARG A 30 -26.03 7.33 -12.00
N GLY A 31 -24.90 7.31 -12.68
CA GLY A 31 -24.81 7.11 -14.12
C GLY A 31 -24.93 5.62 -14.55
N GLY A 32 -25.06 4.69 -13.60
CA GLY A 32 -25.14 3.24 -13.91
C GLY A 32 -23.85 2.67 -14.51
N LEU A 33 -22.69 3.30 -14.21
CA LEU A 33 -21.39 2.96 -14.80
C LEU A 33 -20.67 1.83 -14.06
N PHE A 34 -21.20 1.33 -12.95
CA PHE A 34 -20.64 0.17 -12.25
C PHE A 34 -21.23 -1.15 -12.73
N TYR A 35 -20.35 -2.08 -13.03
CA TYR A 35 -20.71 -3.41 -13.57
C TYR A 35 -20.39 -4.56 -12.62
N THR A 36 -19.95 -4.28 -11.39
CA THR A 36 -19.57 -5.28 -10.38
C THR A 36 -20.68 -6.29 -10.12
N VAL A 37 -21.91 -5.83 -9.87
CA VAL A 37 -23.08 -6.67 -9.60
C VAL A 37 -23.43 -7.59 -10.78
N ARG A 38 -23.19 -7.12 -12.02
CA ARG A 38 -23.46 -7.92 -13.24
C ARG A 38 -22.40 -9.00 -13.49
N VAL A 39 -21.15 -8.71 -13.11
CA VAL A 39 -20.02 -9.60 -13.37
C VAL A 39 -19.79 -10.59 -12.23
N ALA A 40 -20.12 -10.23 -11.00
CA ALA A 40 -19.93 -11.06 -9.83
C ALA A 40 -20.46 -12.49 -9.94
N PRO A 41 -21.69 -12.75 -10.46
CA PRO A 41 -22.19 -14.11 -10.64
C PRO A 41 -21.37 -14.93 -11.65
N ARG A 42 -20.85 -14.29 -12.72
CA ARG A 42 -20.02 -14.96 -13.73
C ARG A 42 -18.64 -15.36 -13.20
N LEU A 43 -18.14 -14.61 -12.21
CA LEU A 43 -16.84 -14.87 -11.56
C LEU A 43 -17.00 -15.72 -10.28
N GLU A 44 -18.21 -16.15 -9.93
CA GLU A 44 -18.52 -16.85 -8.68
C GLU A 44 -17.95 -16.11 -7.45
N ASN A 45 -17.98 -14.77 -7.48
CA ASN A 45 -17.36 -13.91 -6.50
C ASN A 45 -18.39 -13.06 -5.75
N GLU A 46 -18.89 -13.60 -4.63
CA GLU A 46 -19.86 -12.93 -3.77
C GLU A 46 -19.32 -11.61 -3.18
N TRP A 47 -18.01 -11.56 -2.89
CA TRP A 47 -17.38 -10.33 -2.37
C TRP A 47 -17.55 -9.17 -3.37
N LEU A 48 -17.37 -9.41 -4.67
CA LEU A 48 -17.54 -8.39 -5.69
C LEU A 48 -18.99 -7.89 -5.81
N SER A 49 -19.98 -8.74 -5.53
CA SER A 49 -21.40 -8.37 -5.58
C SER A 49 -21.81 -7.35 -4.51
N ASN A 50 -21.06 -7.27 -3.41
CA ASN A 50 -21.34 -6.35 -2.32
C ASN A 50 -21.02 -4.88 -2.66
N PHE A 51 -20.20 -4.65 -3.71
CA PHE A 51 -19.83 -3.29 -4.10
C PHE A 51 -20.82 -2.69 -5.08
N TYR A 52 -21.26 -1.47 -4.78
CA TYR A 52 -22.12 -0.65 -5.63
C TYR A 52 -23.50 -1.23 -5.95
N SER A 53 -23.99 -2.20 -5.17
CA SER A 53 -25.39 -2.59 -5.17
C SER A 53 -26.29 -1.45 -4.66
N TYR A 54 -25.80 -0.71 -3.67
CA TYR A 54 -26.42 0.49 -3.13
C TYR A 54 -25.36 1.48 -2.63
N LEU A 55 -25.52 2.77 -2.98
CA LEU A 55 -24.75 3.85 -2.38
C LEU A 55 -25.68 4.89 -1.72
N PRO A 56 -25.33 5.36 -0.51
CA PRO A 56 -26.02 6.49 0.11
C PRO A 56 -25.90 7.76 -0.73
N GLY A 57 -26.69 8.81 -0.40
CA GLY A 57 -26.69 10.06 -1.15
C GLY A 57 -25.37 10.82 -1.14
N GLY A 58 -25.12 11.66 -2.16
CA GLY A 58 -23.85 12.35 -2.36
C GLY A 58 -23.38 13.22 -1.18
N LEU A 59 -24.29 13.84 -0.43
CA LEU A 59 -23.91 14.57 0.80
C LEU A 59 -23.34 13.65 1.89
N LYS A 60 -23.82 12.40 1.96
CA LYS A 60 -23.26 11.40 2.86
C LYS A 60 -21.83 11.02 2.47
N ALA A 61 -21.45 11.10 1.17
CA ALA A 61 -20.11 10.82 0.71
C ALA A 61 -19.07 11.69 1.44
N ILE A 62 -19.37 12.95 1.71
CA ILE A 62 -18.47 13.84 2.46
C ILE A 62 -18.29 13.33 3.90
N ARG A 63 -19.36 13.01 4.60
CA ARG A 63 -19.29 12.44 5.95
C ARG A 63 -18.49 11.15 5.97
N TYR A 64 -18.72 10.25 5.00
CA TYR A 64 -18.00 8.98 4.89
C TYR A 64 -16.50 9.22 4.66
N ALA A 65 -16.13 10.16 3.77
CA ALA A 65 -14.73 10.48 3.50
C ALA A 65 -14.00 11.05 4.72
N TRP A 66 -14.69 11.88 5.53
CA TRP A 66 -14.07 12.56 6.66
C TRP A 66 -14.10 11.76 7.95
N PHE A 67 -15.11 10.95 8.20
CA PHE A 67 -15.29 10.29 9.49
C PHE A 67 -15.37 8.77 9.37
N ASP A 68 -16.34 8.25 8.64
CA ASP A 68 -16.65 6.83 8.71
C ASP A 68 -15.50 5.97 8.12
N THR A 69 -14.87 6.41 7.02
CA THR A 69 -13.68 5.74 6.46
C THR A 69 -12.47 5.86 7.38
N ILE A 70 -12.15 7.05 7.86
CA ILE A 70 -10.90 7.28 8.62
C ILE A 70 -10.95 6.65 10.02
N PHE A 71 -12.10 6.63 10.67
CA PHE A 71 -12.23 6.18 12.06
C PHE A 71 -12.91 4.82 12.23
N LYS A 72 -13.65 4.33 11.22
CA LYS A 72 -14.41 3.07 11.30
C LYS A 72 -14.02 2.06 10.21
N ALA A 73 -13.05 2.37 9.38
CA ALA A 73 -12.62 1.56 8.24
C ALA A 73 -13.77 1.25 7.25
N ASP A 74 -14.69 2.19 7.07
CA ASP A 74 -15.82 2.00 6.17
C ASP A 74 -15.37 2.07 4.71
N SER A 75 -15.85 1.13 3.89
CA SER A 75 -15.50 0.98 2.48
C SER A 75 -16.70 1.11 1.53
N THR A 76 -17.82 1.65 2.00
CA THR A 76 -19.08 1.72 1.24
C THR A 76 -18.94 2.43 -0.11
N TYR A 77 -18.27 3.59 -0.14
CA TYR A 77 -18.10 4.36 -1.39
C TYR A 77 -16.90 3.89 -2.22
N TYR A 78 -15.93 3.26 -1.59
CA TYR A 78 -14.69 2.88 -2.26
C TYR A 78 -14.07 1.65 -1.59
N GLY A 79 -14.07 0.51 -2.26
CA GLY A 79 -13.67 -0.77 -1.69
C GLY A 79 -12.35 -0.76 -0.89
N PRO A 80 -11.24 -0.24 -1.45
CA PRO A 80 -9.96 -0.21 -0.74
C PRO A 80 -9.83 0.83 0.38
N SER A 81 -10.83 1.70 0.59
CA SER A 81 -10.71 2.84 1.53
C SER A 81 -10.49 2.47 2.99
N TRP A 82 -10.86 1.25 3.41
CA TRP A 82 -10.60 0.75 4.75
C TRP A 82 -9.11 0.83 5.15
N MET A 83 -8.20 0.72 4.18
CA MET A 83 -6.75 0.83 4.42
C MET A 83 -6.34 2.23 4.92
N LEU A 84 -7.12 3.28 4.62
CA LEU A 84 -6.80 4.65 5.03
C LEU A 84 -6.90 4.85 6.54
N THR A 85 -7.78 4.10 7.22
CA THR A 85 -7.83 4.06 8.69
C THR A 85 -6.49 3.64 9.26
N TYR A 86 -5.96 2.52 8.78
CA TYR A 86 -4.67 2.01 9.24
C TYR A 86 -3.52 2.93 8.86
N THR A 87 -3.56 3.52 7.67
CA THR A 87 -2.56 4.50 7.23
C THR A 87 -2.55 5.74 8.13
N PHE A 88 -3.72 6.30 8.44
CA PHE A 88 -3.84 7.48 9.28
C PHE A 88 -3.45 7.18 10.73
N MET A 89 -4.14 6.22 11.37
CA MET A 89 -3.88 5.86 12.77
C MET A 89 -2.47 5.36 12.99
N GLY A 90 -1.96 4.55 12.07
CA GLY A 90 -0.60 4.08 12.13
C GLY A 90 0.44 5.16 11.91
N SER A 91 0.14 6.17 11.12
CA SER A 91 1.04 7.33 10.99
C SER A 91 1.13 8.13 12.29
N ILE A 92 0.03 8.25 13.04
CA ILE A 92 0.00 8.86 14.38
C ILE A 92 0.81 7.99 15.35
N LEU A 93 0.55 6.68 15.37
CA LEU A 93 1.30 5.73 16.21
C LEU A 93 2.80 5.82 15.95
N THR A 94 3.20 5.90 14.68
CA THR A 94 4.60 6.06 14.27
C THR A 94 5.20 7.35 14.79
N LEU A 95 4.48 8.47 14.71
CA LEU A 95 4.93 9.76 15.27
C LEU A 95 5.11 9.69 16.78
N VAL A 96 4.12 9.17 17.50
CA VAL A 96 4.16 9.01 18.96
C VAL A 96 5.35 8.14 19.35
N LEU A 97 5.48 6.97 18.72
CA LEU A 97 6.53 6.01 19.01
C LEU A 97 7.93 6.58 18.72
N SER A 98 8.09 7.22 17.56
CA SER A 98 9.36 7.84 17.17
C SER A 98 9.79 8.95 18.13
N SER A 99 8.82 9.71 18.63
CA SER A 99 9.09 10.78 19.59
C SER A 99 9.39 10.24 20.99
N ALA A 100 8.61 9.29 21.47
CA ALA A 100 8.81 8.64 22.76
C ALA A 100 10.19 7.93 22.85
N LEU A 101 10.62 7.36 21.72
CA LEU A 101 11.89 6.65 21.64
C LEU A 101 13.09 7.55 21.31
N ARG A 102 12.90 8.86 21.13
CA ARG A 102 13.96 9.75 20.62
C ARG A 102 15.23 9.70 21.48
N GLU A 103 15.09 9.75 22.79
CA GLU A 103 16.20 9.82 23.76
C GLU A 103 16.58 8.44 24.33
N VAL A 104 15.86 7.40 23.98
CA VAL A 104 16.08 6.03 24.46
C VAL A 104 17.30 5.41 23.76
N GLY A 105 18.11 4.64 24.47
CA GLY A 105 19.27 3.94 23.91
C GLY A 105 18.89 2.87 22.88
N THR A 106 19.78 2.59 21.92
CA THR A 106 19.50 1.68 20.79
C THR A 106 19.01 0.29 21.23
N ARG A 107 19.63 -0.30 22.27
CA ARG A 107 19.21 -1.62 22.80
C ARG A 107 17.80 -1.60 23.37
N GLN A 108 17.48 -0.56 24.13
CA GLN A 108 16.16 -0.37 24.73
C GLN A 108 15.09 -0.11 23.63
N LYS A 109 15.43 0.66 22.58
CA LYS A 109 14.55 0.83 21.41
C LYS A 109 14.17 -0.50 20.78
N ILE A 110 15.17 -1.36 20.55
CA ILE A 110 14.94 -2.67 19.96
C ILE A 110 14.03 -3.53 20.86
N LEU A 111 14.28 -3.54 22.17
CA LEU A 111 13.46 -4.30 23.11
C LEU A 111 12.02 -3.79 23.17
N ILE A 112 11.81 -2.47 23.20
CA ILE A 112 10.47 -1.87 23.20
C ILE A 112 9.76 -2.20 21.89
N LEU A 113 10.41 -2.01 20.73
CA LEU A 113 9.83 -2.33 19.43
C LEU A 113 9.49 -3.82 19.31
N ALA A 114 10.35 -4.71 19.82
CA ALA A 114 10.09 -6.15 19.83
C ALA A 114 8.89 -6.50 20.73
N GLY A 115 8.78 -5.88 21.91
CA GLY A 115 7.63 -6.07 22.80
C GLY A 115 6.31 -5.59 22.18
N VAL A 116 6.32 -4.40 21.56
CA VAL A 116 5.14 -3.89 20.83
C VAL A 116 4.81 -4.80 19.64
N ALA A 117 5.81 -5.30 18.91
CA ALA A 117 5.61 -6.24 17.82
C ALA A 117 4.93 -7.53 18.32
N ALA A 118 5.41 -8.11 19.42
CA ALA A 118 4.82 -9.33 19.99
C ALA A 118 3.34 -9.12 20.36
N VAL A 119 2.99 -7.98 20.95
CA VAL A 119 1.58 -7.63 21.25
C VAL A 119 0.76 -7.49 19.97
N LEU A 120 1.26 -6.77 18.97
CA LEU A 120 0.53 -6.57 17.71
C LEU A 120 0.35 -7.89 16.92
N ILE A 121 1.33 -8.78 16.97
CA ILE A 121 1.21 -10.13 16.39
C ILE A 121 0.14 -10.94 17.15
N GLY A 122 0.17 -10.92 18.48
CA GLY A 122 -0.82 -11.61 19.31
C GLY A 122 -2.25 -11.11 19.06
N LEU A 123 -2.42 -9.83 18.77
CA LEU A 123 -3.70 -9.20 18.42
C LEU A 123 -4.07 -9.33 16.93
N ASN A 124 -3.25 -10.00 16.12
CA ASN A 124 -3.41 -10.06 14.64
C ASN A 124 -3.67 -8.69 14.01
N SER A 125 -2.89 -7.68 14.40
CA SER A 125 -3.14 -6.29 14.06
C SER A 125 -2.34 -5.84 12.82
N PHE A 126 -3.00 -5.19 11.86
CA PHE A 126 -2.37 -4.58 10.68
C PHE A 126 -1.32 -3.51 11.03
N TYR A 127 -1.35 -2.95 12.24
CA TYR A 127 -0.34 -1.98 12.69
C TYR A 127 1.07 -2.55 12.79
N ILE A 128 1.23 -3.88 12.75
CA ILE A 128 2.55 -4.52 12.67
C ILE A 128 3.34 -4.06 11.44
N CYS A 129 2.69 -3.80 10.30
CA CYS A 129 3.34 -3.29 9.09
C CYS A 129 4.05 -1.96 9.33
N LEU A 130 3.45 -1.07 10.11
CA LEU A 130 4.01 0.25 10.43
C LEU A 130 5.17 0.16 11.39
N LEU A 131 5.07 -0.75 12.36
CA LEU A 131 6.17 -1.05 13.27
C LEU A 131 7.37 -1.64 12.52
N LEU A 132 7.12 -2.57 11.59
CA LEU A 132 8.15 -3.13 10.71
C LEU A 132 8.79 -2.05 9.81
N GLY A 133 8.00 -1.08 9.32
CA GLY A 133 8.49 0.10 8.62
C GLY A 133 9.46 0.94 9.45
N ASN A 134 9.15 1.17 10.74
CA ASN A 134 10.08 1.81 11.68
C ASN A 134 11.37 1.00 11.87
N GLY A 135 11.26 -0.32 11.97
CA GLY A 135 12.41 -1.22 12.04
C GLY A 135 13.32 -1.10 10.82
N ILE A 136 12.73 -1.05 9.60
CA ILE A 136 13.50 -0.80 8.36
C ILE A 136 14.24 0.52 8.45
N CYS A 137 13.58 1.61 8.85
CA CYS A 137 14.22 2.93 8.95
C CYS A 137 15.41 2.92 9.93
N LEU A 138 15.29 2.26 11.07
CA LEU A 138 16.40 2.14 12.04
C LEU A 138 17.56 1.31 11.47
N MET A 139 17.25 0.19 10.83
CA MET A 139 18.24 -0.69 10.24
C MET A 139 18.97 -0.02 9.08
N MET A 140 18.25 0.69 8.21
CA MET A 140 18.85 1.41 7.08
C MET A 140 19.77 2.54 7.53
N ARG A 141 19.39 3.31 8.57
CA ARG A 141 20.29 4.32 9.16
C ARG A 141 21.58 3.71 9.71
N ALA A 142 21.50 2.53 10.32
CA ALA A 142 22.67 1.82 10.82
C ALA A 142 23.58 1.35 9.67
N VAL A 143 23.00 0.82 8.58
CA VAL A 143 23.73 0.42 7.38
C VAL A 143 24.39 1.60 6.68
N GLU A 144 23.62 2.69 6.44
CA GLU A 144 24.14 3.92 5.84
C GLU A 144 25.29 4.52 6.66
N LYS A 145 25.17 4.52 7.99
CA LYS A 145 26.23 4.98 8.89
C LYS A 145 27.47 4.09 8.77
N SER A 146 27.28 2.77 8.74
CA SER A 146 28.40 1.80 8.58
C SER A 146 29.12 1.96 7.24
N ILE A 147 28.36 2.21 6.14
CA ILE A 147 28.96 2.47 4.82
C ILE A 147 29.78 3.76 4.87
N LYS A 148 29.24 4.88 5.35
CA LYS A 148 29.94 6.14 5.45
C LYS A 148 31.20 6.08 6.34
N GLU A 149 31.15 5.30 7.42
CA GLU A 149 32.33 5.08 8.29
C GLU A 149 33.44 4.27 7.58
N ARG A 150 33.06 3.29 6.73
CA ARG A 150 34.00 2.53 5.89
C ARG A 150 34.59 3.39 4.78
N GLU A 151 33.77 4.13 4.04
CA GLU A 151 34.23 5.09 3.03
C GLU A 151 35.27 6.07 3.59
N ARG A 152 35.05 6.56 4.81
CA ARG A 152 35.98 7.48 5.48
C ARG A 152 37.29 6.81 5.87
N LYS A 153 37.31 5.50 6.15
CA LYS A 153 38.48 4.77 6.61
C LYS A 153 39.36 4.23 5.47
N GLU A 154 38.79 3.88 4.34
CA GLU A 154 39.49 3.07 3.36
C GLU A 154 39.81 3.77 2.04
N ASN A 155 39.40 5.01 1.77
CA ASN A 155 39.57 5.65 0.43
C ASN A 155 39.37 4.69 -0.76
N LEU A 156 38.84 3.50 -0.53
CA LEU A 156 38.75 2.33 -1.38
C LEU A 156 37.33 1.78 -1.30
N LEU A 157 36.35 2.32 -2.05
CA LEU A 157 35.07 1.63 -2.05
C LEU A 157 34.26 1.77 -3.34
N LYS A 158 34.44 0.77 -4.18
CA LYS A 158 33.39 0.31 -5.12
C LYS A 158 32.92 -1.13 -4.84
N ASP A 159 33.69 -1.93 -4.10
CA ASP A 159 33.39 -3.38 -3.94
C ASP A 159 32.35 -3.74 -2.89
N GLY A 160 32.09 -2.88 -1.90
CA GLY A 160 31.11 -3.16 -0.83
C GLY A 160 29.65 -2.91 -1.22
N GLU A 161 29.42 -1.95 -2.07
CA GLU A 161 28.07 -1.52 -2.49
C GLU A 161 27.33 -2.62 -3.27
N GLY A 162 27.99 -3.29 -4.21
CA GLY A 162 27.41 -4.35 -5.02
C GLY A 162 26.85 -5.53 -4.22
N LYS A 163 27.45 -5.85 -3.06
CA LYS A 163 26.99 -6.95 -2.20
C LYS A 163 25.62 -6.69 -1.59
N TYR A 164 25.37 -5.46 -1.11
CA TYR A 164 24.06 -5.07 -0.58
C TYR A 164 23.00 -5.09 -1.66
N GLY A 165 23.35 -4.69 -2.88
CA GLY A 165 22.44 -4.70 -4.01
C GLY A 165 22.02 -6.09 -4.43
N ILE A 166 22.98 -7.03 -4.57
CA ILE A 166 22.70 -8.44 -4.90
C ILE A 166 21.83 -9.08 -3.81
N PHE A 167 22.18 -8.87 -2.54
CA PHE A 167 21.39 -9.38 -1.43
C PHE A 167 19.97 -8.79 -1.42
N GLY A 168 19.84 -7.49 -1.69
CA GLY A 168 18.56 -6.82 -1.82
C GLY A 168 17.69 -7.39 -2.94
N ALA A 169 18.30 -7.64 -4.13
CA ALA A 169 17.61 -8.27 -5.24
C ALA A 169 17.14 -9.69 -4.90
N ALA A 170 17.99 -10.48 -4.28
CA ALA A 170 17.65 -11.85 -3.85
C ALA A 170 16.52 -11.85 -2.82
N LEU A 171 16.56 -10.94 -1.85
CA LEU A 171 15.52 -10.79 -0.84
C LEU A 171 14.19 -10.34 -1.45
N TRP A 172 14.24 -9.46 -2.43
CA TRP A 172 13.06 -8.99 -3.15
C TRP A 172 12.38 -10.12 -3.94
N ILE A 173 13.18 -10.90 -4.69
CA ILE A 173 12.69 -12.08 -5.43
C ILE A 173 12.13 -13.12 -4.45
N PHE A 174 12.83 -13.39 -3.34
CA PHE A 174 12.36 -14.28 -2.30
C PHE A 174 11.03 -13.83 -1.71
N SER A 175 10.84 -12.53 -1.49
CA SER A 175 9.58 -11.99 -0.95
C SER A 175 8.39 -12.27 -1.86
N ILE A 176 8.56 -12.19 -3.19
CA ILE A 176 7.51 -12.52 -4.18
C ILE A 176 7.13 -14.00 -4.08
N TRP A 177 8.12 -14.87 -4.00
CA TRP A 177 7.89 -16.30 -3.79
C TRP A 177 7.19 -16.56 -2.45
N PHE A 178 7.62 -15.87 -1.38
CA PHE A 178 7.07 -16.01 -0.04
C PHE A 178 5.61 -15.55 0.05
N VAL A 179 5.23 -14.46 -0.61
CA VAL A 179 3.81 -14.04 -0.74
C VAL A 179 2.96 -15.18 -1.29
N ARG A 180 3.43 -15.83 -2.36
CA ARG A 180 2.71 -16.96 -2.95
C ARG A 180 2.54 -18.14 -1.98
N LYS A 181 3.48 -18.33 -1.06
CA LYS A 181 3.47 -19.40 -0.06
C LYS A 181 2.77 -19.00 1.25
N SER A 182 2.50 -17.73 1.47
CA SER A 182 1.93 -17.23 2.73
C SER A 182 0.59 -17.87 3.08
N PHE A 183 -0.27 -18.10 2.08
CA PHE A 183 -1.53 -18.81 2.25
C PHE A 183 -1.32 -20.23 2.81
N TRP A 184 -0.46 -21.02 2.17
CA TRP A 184 -0.19 -22.39 2.58
C TRP A 184 0.47 -22.45 3.96
N ILE A 185 1.44 -21.56 4.24
CA ILE A 185 2.11 -21.50 5.55
C ILE A 185 1.11 -21.15 6.66
N GLY A 186 0.30 -20.09 6.46
CA GLY A 186 -0.68 -19.66 7.44
C GLY A 186 -1.72 -20.73 7.74
N THR A 187 -2.28 -21.37 6.71
CA THR A 187 -3.26 -22.45 6.89
C THR A 187 -2.66 -23.68 7.57
N THR A 188 -1.43 -24.07 7.21
CA THR A 188 -0.76 -25.21 7.83
C THR A 188 -0.46 -24.96 9.32
N LEU A 189 0.10 -23.79 9.66
CA LEU A 189 0.40 -23.46 11.05
C LEU A 189 -0.87 -23.24 11.87
N GLY A 190 -1.91 -22.65 11.31
CA GLY A 190 -3.22 -22.54 11.96
C GLY A 190 -3.81 -23.92 12.30
N ALA A 191 -3.71 -24.88 11.38
CA ALA A 191 -4.14 -26.26 11.61
C ALA A 191 -3.33 -26.97 12.72
N HIS A 192 -2.09 -26.57 12.97
CA HIS A 192 -1.25 -27.09 14.07
C HIS A 192 -1.41 -26.32 15.38
N GLY A 193 -2.43 -25.45 15.50
CA GLY A 193 -2.78 -24.77 16.74
C GLY A 193 -1.84 -23.64 17.16
N PHE A 194 -1.08 -23.07 16.25
CA PHE A 194 -0.29 -21.87 16.53
C PHE A 194 -1.22 -20.69 16.88
N PRO A 195 -1.05 -20.06 18.06
CA PRO A 195 -1.97 -19.05 18.55
C PRO A 195 -1.81 -17.69 17.85
N GLY A 196 -2.91 -16.94 17.79
CA GLY A 196 -2.93 -15.55 17.36
C GLY A 196 -2.52 -15.36 15.91
N GLY A 197 -1.87 -14.24 15.63
CA GLY A 197 -1.47 -13.84 14.27
C GLY A 197 -0.53 -14.78 13.54
N LEU A 198 0.24 -15.62 14.25
CA LEU A 198 1.16 -16.58 13.63
C LEU A 198 0.45 -17.69 12.84
N GLY A 199 -0.82 -17.98 13.16
CA GLY A 199 -1.65 -18.95 12.44
C GLY A 199 -2.45 -18.34 11.28
N THR A 200 -2.17 -17.10 10.88
CA THR A 200 -2.95 -16.40 9.86
C THR A 200 -2.16 -16.11 8.58
N MET A 201 -2.85 -16.13 7.46
CA MET A 201 -2.29 -15.74 6.16
C MET A 201 -1.80 -14.28 6.19
N GLU A 202 -2.54 -13.40 6.86
CA GLU A 202 -2.26 -11.98 6.95
C GLU A 202 -0.88 -11.70 7.55
N PHE A 203 -0.50 -12.41 8.60
CA PHE A 203 0.82 -12.26 9.22
C PHE A 203 1.95 -12.52 8.23
N TYR A 204 1.87 -13.62 7.47
CA TYR A 204 2.90 -13.95 6.47
C TYR A 204 2.89 -13.00 5.28
N GLY A 205 1.73 -12.45 4.93
CA GLY A 205 1.60 -11.35 3.97
C GLY A 205 2.35 -10.09 4.43
N HIS A 206 2.23 -9.74 5.70
CA HIS A 206 2.95 -8.61 6.31
C HIS A 206 4.47 -8.83 6.32
N VAL A 207 4.92 -10.05 6.67
CA VAL A 207 6.33 -10.42 6.62
C VAL A 207 6.87 -10.33 5.18
N ALA A 208 6.12 -10.81 4.21
CA ALA A 208 6.49 -10.73 2.81
C ALA A 208 6.61 -9.28 2.33
N ALA A 209 5.66 -8.42 2.69
CA ALA A 209 5.71 -6.99 2.38
C ALA A 209 6.93 -6.30 3.01
N PHE A 210 7.26 -6.65 4.26
CA PHE A 210 8.47 -6.17 4.93
C PHE A 210 9.74 -6.58 4.17
N LEU A 211 9.87 -7.85 3.81
CA LEU A 211 11.01 -8.37 3.06
C LEU A 211 11.12 -7.71 1.69
N MET A 212 10.00 -7.46 1.03
CA MET A 212 9.96 -6.79 -0.27
C MET A 212 10.47 -5.36 -0.20
N ILE A 213 9.99 -4.58 0.78
CA ILE A 213 10.42 -3.19 0.97
C ILE A 213 11.90 -3.13 1.36
N LEU A 214 12.32 -4.00 2.29
CA LEU A 214 13.71 -4.11 2.71
C LEU A 214 14.62 -4.49 1.54
N GLY A 215 14.24 -5.51 0.76
CA GLY A 215 14.99 -5.95 -0.39
C GLY A 215 15.12 -4.85 -1.45
N PHE A 216 14.03 -4.15 -1.76
CA PHE A 216 14.06 -3.03 -2.68
C PHE A 216 14.96 -1.89 -2.19
N ARG A 217 14.92 -1.59 -0.90
CA ARG A 217 15.75 -0.54 -0.30
C ARG A 217 17.23 -0.89 -0.32
N LEU A 218 17.60 -2.15 -0.02
CA LEU A 218 18.97 -2.63 -0.11
C LEU A 218 19.47 -2.69 -1.55
N PHE A 219 18.62 -3.08 -2.50
CA PHE A 219 18.90 -3.05 -3.93
C PHE A 219 19.30 -1.63 -4.37
N TRP A 220 18.49 -0.63 -3.97
CA TRP A 220 18.75 0.76 -4.28
C TRP A 220 20.03 1.29 -3.60
N LEU A 221 20.24 0.96 -2.32
CA LEU A 221 21.43 1.36 -1.57
C LEU A 221 22.72 0.73 -2.14
N GLY A 222 22.62 -0.46 -2.70
CA GLY A 222 23.74 -1.15 -3.35
C GLY A 222 24.09 -0.65 -4.75
N GLY A 223 23.49 0.45 -5.21
CA GLY A 223 23.80 1.06 -6.50
C GLY A 223 23.32 0.27 -7.71
N LEU A 224 22.53 -0.82 -7.50
CA LEU A 224 22.04 -1.62 -8.63
C LEU A 224 20.99 -0.91 -9.47
N GLU A 225 20.46 0.25 -9.01
CA GLU A 225 19.64 1.12 -9.83
C GLU A 225 20.36 1.58 -11.11
N THR A 226 21.71 1.60 -11.10
CA THR A 226 22.51 1.94 -12.30
C THR A 226 22.35 0.91 -13.41
N TRP A 227 22.01 -0.33 -13.08
CA TRP A 227 21.77 -1.43 -14.01
C TRP A 227 20.38 -1.40 -14.63
N LEU A 228 19.47 -0.65 -14.03
CA LEU A 228 18.11 -0.53 -14.57
C LEU A 228 18.12 0.37 -15.80
N PRO A 229 17.41 -0.02 -16.88
CA PRO A 229 17.19 0.87 -18.01
C PRO A 229 16.53 2.20 -17.55
N GLU A 230 16.95 3.31 -18.13
CA GLU A 230 16.42 4.64 -17.77
C GLU A 230 14.90 4.73 -17.91
N THR A 231 14.32 4.02 -18.88
CA THR A 231 12.87 3.93 -19.07
C THR A 231 12.21 3.30 -17.83
N LEU A 232 12.79 2.22 -17.30
CA LEU A 232 12.23 1.54 -16.12
C LEU A 232 12.35 2.40 -14.86
N LYS A 233 13.46 3.11 -14.68
CA LYS A 233 13.61 4.09 -13.58
C LYS A 233 12.54 5.17 -13.66
N LYS A 234 12.32 5.75 -14.84
CA LYS A 234 11.26 6.75 -15.03
C LYS A 234 9.88 6.21 -14.70
N ILE A 235 9.57 4.96 -15.07
CA ILE A 235 8.29 4.32 -14.74
C ILE A 235 8.15 4.15 -13.23
N ILE A 236 9.19 3.66 -12.54
CA ILE A 236 9.18 3.47 -11.09
C ILE A 236 8.97 4.81 -10.36
N LEU A 237 9.71 5.85 -10.75
CA LEU A 237 9.55 7.19 -10.18
C LEU A 237 8.17 7.76 -10.44
N TRP A 238 7.64 7.58 -11.64
CA TRP A 238 6.29 7.99 -12.00
C TRP A 238 5.22 7.27 -11.15
N ILE A 239 5.33 5.95 -10.96
CA ILE A 239 4.41 5.19 -10.10
C ILE A 239 4.49 5.72 -8.66
N GLY A 240 5.69 6.05 -8.16
CA GLY A 240 5.88 6.64 -6.83
C GLY A 240 5.20 8.00 -6.69
N GLU A 241 5.39 8.89 -7.66
CA GLU A 241 4.80 10.23 -7.71
C GLU A 241 3.27 10.18 -7.74
N TYR A 242 2.70 9.29 -8.55
CA TYR A 242 1.24 9.18 -8.73
C TYR A 242 0.59 8.11 -7.85
N SER A 243 1.31 7.54 -6.88
CA SER A 243 0.84 6.40 -6.07
C SER A 243 -0.50 6.65 -5.36
N MET A 244 -0.71 7.84 -4.80
CA MET A 244 -1.98 8.21 -4.17
C MET A 244 -3.11 8.34 -5.20
N GLY A 245 -2.84 8.94 -6.36
CA GLY A 245 -3.79 9.00 -7.47
C GLY A 245 -4.16 7.61 -7.97
N ILE A 246 -3.17 6.72 -8.15
CA ILE A 246 -3.39 5.32 -8.52
C ILE A 246 -4.28 4.65 -7.47
N PHE A 247 -3.95 4.78 -6.18
CA PHE A 247 -4.74 4.20 -5.09
C PHE A 247 -6.19 4.70 -5.10
N LEU A 248 -6.45 5.98 -5.36
CA LEU A 248 -7.78 6.57 -5.32
C LEU A 248 -8.61 6.36 -6.59
N THR A 249 -7.99 5.94 -7.71
CA THR A 249 -8.70 5.78 -8.99
C THR A 249 -8.81 4.32 -9.45
N HIS A 250 -7.87 3.43 -9.05
CA HIS A 250 -7.84 2.08 -9.60
C HIS A 250 -9.14 1.29 -9.40
N TRP A 251 -9.76 1.41 -8.22
CA TRP A 251 -10.99 0.68 -7.93
C TRP A 251 -12.18 1.19 -8.75
N LEU A 252 -12.25 2.51 -9.01
CA LEU A 252 -13.28 3.08 -9.89
C LEU A 252 -13.15 2.50 -11.30
N VAL A 253 -11.93 2.41 -11.82
CA VAL A 253 -11.65 1.83 -13.15
C VAL A 253 -11.97 0.33 -13.16
N ILE A 254 -11.58 -0.41 -12.11
CA ILE A 254 -11.88 -1.85 -12.02
C ILE A 254 -13.39 -2.07 -11.98
N ALA A 255 -14.12 -1.40 -11.11
CA ALA A 255 -15.55 -1.59 -10.91
C ALA A 255 -16.40 -1.10 -12.09
N SER A 256 -15.90 -0.16 -12.88
CA SER A 256 -16.57 0.35 -14.08
C SER A 256 -16.03 -0.29 -15.35
N PHE A 257 -14.91 0.22 -15.87
CA PHE A 257 -14.37 -0.18 -17.17
C PHE A 257 -13.97 -1.67 -17.22
N SER A 258 -13.20 -2.15 -16.24
CA SER A 258 -12.70 -3.53 -16.27
C SER A 258 -13.84 -4.55 -16.20
N CYS A 259 -14.80 -4.33 -15.31
CA CYS A 259 -16.00 -5.17 -15.23
C CYS A 259 -16.87 -5.04 -16.48
N TRP A 260 -17.06 -3.85 -17.04
CA TRP A 260 -17.77 -3.64 -18.31
C TRP A 260 -17.10 -4.40 -19.44
N PHE A 261 -15.80 -4.25 -19.64
CA PHE A 261 -15.04 -4.93 -20.70
C PHE A 261 -15.17 -6.46 -20.57
N TYR A 262 -14.97 -6.98 -19.36
CA TYR A 262 -15.13 -8.42 -19.12
C TYR A 262 -16.55 -8.91 -19.42
N SER A 263 -17.58 -8.13 -19.08
CA SER A 263 -18.97 -8.52 -19.32
C SER A 263 -19.32 -8.68 -20.81
N ILE A 264 -18.59 -7.99 -21.70
CA ILE A 264 -18.81 -8.02 -23.15
C ILE A 264 -17.93 -9.06 -23.85
N TYR A 265 -16.66 -9.13 -23.47
CA TYR A 265 -15.64 -9.86 -24.24
C TYR A 265 -15.23 -11.21 -23.64
N SER A 266 -15.73 -11.58 -22.46
CA SER A 266 -15.37 -12.88 -21.84
C SER A 266 -15.79 -14.10 -22.68
N GLU A 267 -16.82 -13.98 -23.49
CA GLU A 267 -17.31 -15.06 -24.36
C GLU A 267 -16.45 -15.26 -25.62
N ALA A 268 -15.68 -14.26 -26.04
CA ALA A 268 -14.85 -14.32 -27.25
C ALA A 268 -13.50 -15.03 -27.07
N GLY A 269 -13.15 -15.44 -25.83
CA GLY A 269 -11.89 -16.09 -25.47
C GLY A 269 -11.37 -15.59 -24.13
N GLU A 270 -11.71 -16.28 -23.06
CA GLU A 270 -11.53 -15.81 -21.68
C GLU A 270 -10.10 -15.35 -21.35
N LYS A 271 -9.09 -16.13 -21.69
CA LYS A 271 -7.70 -15.81 -21.37
C LYS A 271 -7.19 -14.56 -22.11
N LEU A 272 -7.55 -14.44 -23.40
CA LEU A 272 -7.15 -13.28 -24.20
C LEU A 272 -7.89 -12.02 -23.71
N ALA A 273 -9.18 -12.13 -23.43
CA ALA A 273 -9.99 -11.05 -22.91
C ALA A 273 -9.47 -10.54 -21.55
N ILE A 274 -9.07 -11.45 -20.65
CA ILE A 274 -8.45 -11.09 -19.35
C ILE A 274 -7.13 -10.36 -19.57
N GLY A 275 -6.26 -10.86 -20.45
CA GLY A 275 -4.97 -10.22 -20.74
C GLY A 275 -5.12 -8.81 -21.31
N VAL A 276 -5.98 -8.63 -22.30
CA VAL A 276 -6.27 -7.32 -22.91
C VAL A 276 -6.92 -6.37 -21.89
N ASN A 277 -7.90 -6.86 -21.12
CA ASN A 277 -8.55 -6.09 -20.06
C ASN A 277 -7.54 -5.58 -19.04
N LEU A 278 -6.61 -6.43 -18.59
CA LEU A 278 -5.57 -6.05 -17.63
C LEU A 278 -4.71 -4.90 -18.18
N VAL A 279 -4.23 -5.02 -19.41
CA VAL A 279 -3.39 -3.99 -20.04
C VAL A 279 -4.15 -2.67 -20.20
N LEU A 280 -5.36 -2.71 -20.74
CA LEU A 280 -6.19 -1.51 -20.92
C LEU A 280 -6.56 -0.85 -19.60
N SER A 281 -6.89 -1.65 -18.57
CA SER A 281 -7.19 -1.15 -17.23
C SER A 281 -5.96 -0.48 -16.59
N CYS A 282 -4.77 -1.06 -16.73
CA CYS A 282 -3.52 -0.43 -16.24
C CYS A 282 -3.25 0.91 -16.93
N ILE A 283 -3.42 0.99 -18.25
CA ILE A 283 -3.24 2.23 -18.99
C ILE A 283 -4.27 3.27 -18.53
N LEU A 284 -5.54 2.88 -18.42
CA LEU A 284 -6.61 3.79 -17.99
C LEU A 284 -6.41 4.27 -16.55
N ILE A 285 -5.99 3.41 -15.62
CA ILE A 285 -5.62 3.80 -14.25
C ILE A 285 -4.48 4.82 -14.29
N GLY A 286 -3.46 4.60 -15.12
CA GLY A 286 -2.35 5.54 -15.27
C GLY A 286 -2.81 6.92 -15.76
N ILE A 287 -3.68 6.98 -16.76
CA ILE A 287 -4.24 8.24 -17.28
C ILE A 287 -5.12 8.91 -16.22
N CYS A 288 -6.04 8.15 -15.61
CA CYS A 288 -6.95 8.66 -14.59
C CYS A 288 -6.18 9.20 -13.37
N SER A 289 -5.14 8.50 -12.91
CA SER A 289 -4.34 8.96 -11.77
C SER A 289 -3.59 10.27 -12.07
N LYS A 290 -3.04 10.41 -13.27
CA LYS A 290 -2.39 11.67 -13.68
C LYS A 290 -3.37 12.83 -13.72
N VAL A 291 -4.53 12.63 -14.34
CA VAL A 291 -5.61 13.64 -14.39
C VAL A 291 -6.11 13.95 -12.98
N TYR A 292 -6.28 12.94 -12.15
CA TYR A 292 -6.74 13.07 -10.77
C TYR A 292 -5.79 13.94 -9.93
N VAL A 293 -4.50 13.62 -9.94
CA VAL A 293 -3.47 14.38 -9.21
C VAL A 293 -3.41 15.82 -9.72
N TRP A 294 -3.44 16.03 -11.05
CA TRP A 294 -3.45 17.37 -11.62
C TRP A 294 -4.66 18.20 -11.18
N LEU A 295 -5.85 17.59 -11.10
CA LEU A 295 -7.08 18.27 -10.66
C LEU A 295 -7.06 18.51 -9.15
N VAL A 296 -6.79 17.48 -8.35
CA VAL A 296 -6.92 17.53 -6.90
C VAL A 296 -5.81 18.35 -6.28
N ASP A 297 -4.56 17.99 -6.55
CA ASP A 297 -3.41 18.67 -5.93
C ASP A 297 -3.12 20.01 -6.60
N GLY A 298 -3.32 20.11 -7.94
CA GLY A 298 -3.00 21.32 -8.69
C GLY A 298 -4.09 22.39 -8.71
N LYS A 299 -5.36 22.03 -8.54
CA LYS A 299 -6.50 22.96 -8.74
C LYS A 299 -7.45 23.04 -7.55
N ILE A 300 -7.78 21.92 -6.92
CA ILE A 300 -8.79 21.88 -5.87
C ILE A 300 -8.14 22.12 -4.49
N PHE A 301 -7.01 21.49 -4.21
CA PHE A 301 -6.32 21.56 -2.92
C PHE A 301 -4.82 21.87 -3.07
N PRO A 302 -4.42 22.99 -3.70
CA PRO A 302 -3.01 23.27 -3.99
C PRO A 302 -2.14 23.48 -2.74
N CYS A 303 -2.74 23.60 -1.55
CA CYS A 303 -2.05 23.86 -0.28
C CYS A 303 -2.09 22.68 0.71
N VAL A 304 -2.69 21.54 0.36
CA VAL A 304 -2.78 20.36 1.21
C VAL A 304 -1.65 19.39 0.90
#